data_99988f18460834fb480a474e915f9e65
#
_entry.id   99988f18460834fb480a474e915f9e65
#
_cell.length_a   1.000
_cell.length_b   1.000
_cell.length_c   1.000
_cell.angle_alpha   90.00
_cell.angle_beta   90.00
_cell.angle_gamma   90.00
#
_symmetry.space_group_name_H-M   'P 1'
#
loop_
_entity.id
_entity.type
_entity.pdbx_description
1 polymer ?
#
loop_
_entity_poly.entity_id
_entity_poly.type
_entity_poly.pdbx_seq_one_letter_code
_entity_poly.pdbx_strand_id
1 'polypeptide(L)'
;SVPAGNTCSDYDPEETKRGFSISTSLAPVIWKGVKINILDTPGYFDFAGEVNQAVRVGGAAVIVVDGKAGMEVGTELAWDYVAENKIPKAFFINRFDDPDAHFGKVYTQLHEKFGVAVCPVQIPLGEPGNIKGFANLIEELMYTYDPASNSYKSAPIPDEFRERVTKYRGMLYESIAQTSEELMEKFFNEEPISKEEAQVALHDGIMSGEIVPVFAGSATKVWGLYTLLETMVGSFPTPVSKKEERVIDADGNEKKIPIDPNGDTAIFVFKTIADPFVGKMSFFKVMNGTLKKDMVLRNVTTGIQEKMSRIYIMRGKKQIDVDALCCGDIGVTAKLINTNTNDTLTASASDIRY
;
A
#
# COMPACT_ATOMS: atom_id res chain seq x y z
N SER A 1 0.13 18.60 -8.96
CA SER A 1 0.43 18.92 -7.55
C SER A 1 -0.82 19.44 -6.85
N VAL A 2 -0.90 19.29 -5.53
CA VAL A 2 -2.04 19.78 -4.72
C VAL A 2 -2.27 21.28 -4.90
N PRO A 3 -1.25 22.17 -4.84
CA PRO A 3 -1.45 23.59 -5.08
C PRO A 3 -1.98 23.95 -6.47
N ALA A 4 -1.76 23.11 -7.46
CA ALA A 4 -2.26 23.31 -8.83
C ALA A 4 -3.66 22.72 -9.03
N GLY A 5 -4.23 22.02 -8.04
CA GLY A 5 -5.54 21.37 -8.11
C GLY A 5 -5.66 20.30 -9.22
N ASN A 6 -4.55 19.67 -9.60
CA ASN A 6 -4.48 18.73 -10.70
C ASN A 6 -3.90 17.36 -10.31
N THR A 7 -4.07 16.96 -9.05
CA THR A 7 -3.75 15.63 -8.58
C THR A 7 -4.73 14.60 -9.14
N CYS A 8 -4.30 13.36 -9.26
CA CYS A 8 -5.15 12.28 -9.73
C CYS A 8 -6.20 11.89 -8.68
N SER A 9 -5.84 11.98 -7.40
CA SER A 9 -6.66 11.52 -6.27
C SER A 9 -7.66 12.57 -5.79
N ASP A 10 -7.22 13.83 -5.63
CA ASP A 10 -8.07 14.92 -5.13
C ASP A 10 -8.78 15.62 -6.30
N TYR A 11 -9.77 14.99 -6.86
CA TYR A 11 -10.52 15.50 -8.02
C TYR A 11 -11.89 16.09 -7.68
N ASP A 12 -12.34 15.92 -6.45
CA ASP A 12 -13.57 16.56 -5.97
C ASP A 12 -13.35 18.08 -5.83
N PRO A 13 -14.33 18.92 -6.22
CA PRO A 13 -14.22 20.36 -6.07
C PRO A 13 -13.91 20.84 -4.63
N GLU A 14 -14.44 20.16 -3.61
CA GLU A 14 -14.16 20.49 -2.22
C GLU A 14 -12.72 20.12 -1.83
N GLU A 15 -12.20 18.97 -2.28
CA GLU A 15 -10.81 18.56 -2.07
C GLU A 15 -9.85 19.56 -2.72
N THR A 16 -10.10 19.90 -3.99
CA THR A 16 -9.31 20.88 -4.73
C THR A 16 -9.32 22.26 -4.06
N LYS A 17 -10.48 22.72 -3.59
CA LYS A 17 -10.65 24.01 -2.93
C LYS A 17 -9.95 24.06 -1.57
N ARG A 18 -10.01 22.97 -0.81
CA ARG A 18 -9.43 22.85 0.54
C ARG A 18 -7.96 22.49 0.53
N GLY A 19 -7.48 21.85 -0.54
CA GLY A 19 -6.10 21.38 -0.70
C GLY A 19 -5.76 20.15 0.13
N PHE A 20 -6.76 19.33 0.46
CA PHE A 20 -6.58 18.03 1.13
C PHE A 20 -7.66 17.02 0.75
N SER A 21 -7.35 15.73 0.90
CA SER A 21 -8.25 14.62 0.59
C SER A 21 -9.39 14.50 1.59
N ILE A 22 -10.61 14.25 1.10
CA ILE A 22 -11.82 14.02 1.90
C ILE A 22 -12.29 12.56 1.74
N SER A 23 -12.06 11.97 0.58
CA SER A 23 -12.57 10.67 0.19
C SER A 23 -11.44 9.79 -0.35
N THR A 24 -11.49 8.49 -0.07
CA THR A 24 -10.52 7.54 -0.62
C THR A 24 -10.64 7.45 -2.12
N SER A 25 -9.53 7.66 -2.82
CA SER A 25 -9.39 7.61 -4.27
C SER A 25 -8.58 6.41 -4.74
N LEU A 26 -8.86 5.94 -5.98
CA LEU A 26 -8.13 4.86 -6.63
C LEU A 26 -7.12 5.41 -7.64
N ALA A 27 -5.87 4.96 -7.55
CA ALA A 27 -4.80 5.30 -8.45
C ALA A 27 -3.99 4.05 -8.85
N PRO A 28 -4.46 3.23 -9.79
CA PRO A 28 -3.74 2.05 -10.22
C PRO A 28 -2.46 2.42 -10.98
N VAL A 29 -1.37 1.73 -10.65
CA VAL A 29 -0.05 1.88 -11.26
C VAL A 29 0.41 0.54 -11.80
N ILE A 30 1.03 0.53 -12.98
CA ILE A 30 1.72 -0.64 -13.51
C ILE A 30 3.22 -0.46 -13.32
N TRP A 31 3.85 -1.39 -12.60
CA TRP A 31 5.28 -1.42 -12.38
C TRP A 31 5.83 -2.80 -12.74
N LYS A 32 6.77 -2.86 -13.68
CA LYS A 32 7.37 -4.13 -14.18
C LYS A 32 6.34 -5.23 -14.49
N GLY A 33 5.22 -4.85 -15.11
CA GLY A 33 4.15 -5.78 -15.48
C GLY A 33 3.18 -6.15 -14.34
N VAL A 34 3.43 -5.70 -13.12
CA VAL A 34 2.54 -5.91 -11.97
C VAL A 34 1.63 -4.71 -11.79
N LYS A 35 0.35 -4.95 -11.61
CA LYS A 35 -0.64 -3.92 -11.28
C LYS A 35 -0.71 -3.71 -9.77
N ILE A 36 -0.43 -2.50 -9.34
CA ILE A 36 -0.55 -2.05 -7.95
C ILE A 36 -1.82 -1.18 -7.86
N ASN A 37 -2.80 -1.61 -7.08
CA ASN A 37 -4.00 -0.82 -6.81
C ASN A 37 -3.73 0.07 -5.58
N ILE A 38 -3.48 1.36 -5.80
CA ILE A 38 -3.27 2.32 -4.72
C ILE A 38 -4.63 2.88 -4.29
N LEU A 39 -4.90 2.79 -3.00
CA LEU A 39 -6.00 3.44 -2.30
C LEU A 39 -5.41 4.65 -1.57
N ASP A 40 -5.60 5.85 -2.10
CA ASP A 40 -5.15 7.10 -1.50
C ASP A 40 -6.20 7.58 -0.50
N THR A 41 -5.85 7.59 0.78
CA THR A 41 -6.78 7.84 1.88
C THR A 41 -6.60 9.24 2.47
N PRO A 42 -7.66 9.88 2.99
CA PRO A 42 -7.55 11.13 3.72
C PRO A 42 -6.65 11.00 4.96
N GLY A 43 -5.87 12.03 5.25
CA GLY A 43 -5.03 12.11 6.44
C GLY A 43 -5.71 12.77 7.65
N TYR A 44 -6.82 13.49 7.46
CA TYR A 44 -7.56 14.13 8.55
C TYR A 44 -8.47 13.15 9.30
N PHE A 45 -8.52 13.25 10.61
CA PHE A 45 -9.27 12.35 11.51
C PHE A 45 -10.77 12.35 11.26
N ASP A 46 -11.32 13.46 10.80
CA ASP A 46 -12.74 13.57 10.46
C ASP A 46 -13.18 12.56 9.40
N PHE A 47 -12.24 12.04 8.62
CA PHE A 47 -12.47 11.08 7.53
C PHE A 47 -11.97 9.66 7.85
N ALA A 48 -11.85 9.30 9.12
CA ALA A 48 -11.39 7.97 9.57
C ALA A 48 -12.20 6.81 8.95
N GLY A 49 -13.49 7.01 8.67
CA GLY A 49 -14.32 6.03 7.98
C GLY A 49 -13.80 5.65 6.59
N GLU A 50 -13.24 6.61 5.85
CA GLU A 50 -12.63 6.38 4.53
C GLU A 50 -11.34 5.55 4.67
N VAL A 51 -10.53 5.82 5.70
CA VAL A 51 -9.31 5.05 6.01
C VAL A 51 -9.68 3.61 6.34
N ASN A 52 -10.67 3.38 7.21
CA ASN A 52 -11.11 2.04 7.60
C ASN A 52 -11.62 1.22 6.41
N GLN A 53 -12.37 1.84 5.49
CA GLN A 53 -12.83 1.19 4.27
C GLN A 53 -11.65 0.72 3.40
N ALA A 54 -10.63 1.57 3.22
CA ALA A 54 -9.44 1.24 2.46
C ALA A 54 -8.60 0.14 3.12
N VAL A 55 -8.37 0.24 4.43
CA VAL A 55 -7.62 -0.75 5.21
C VAL A 55 -8.29 -2.13 5.17
N ARG A 56 -9.63 -2.18 5.20
CA ARG A 56 -10.40 -3.45 5.12
C ARG A 56 -10.09 -4.25 3.85
N VAL A 57 -9.81 -3.59 2.74
CA VAL A 57 -9.54 -4.23 1.43
C VAL A 57 -8.07 -4.16 1.04
N GLY A 58 -7.25 -3.37 1.74
CA GLY A 58 -5.82 -3.24 1.51
C GLY A 58 -5.07 -4.56 1.78
N GLY A 59 -4.05 -4.87 0.97
CA GLY A 59 -3.14 -5.98 1.21
C GLY A 59 -1.92 -5.57 2.02
N ALA A 60 -1.53 -4.30 1.92
CA ALA A 60 -0.46 -3.65 2.68
C ALA A 60 -0.75 -2.16 2.79
N ALA A 61 -0.05 -1.46 3.68
CA ALA A 61 -0.17 -0.02 3.85
C ALA A 61 1.20 0.67 3.75
N VAL A 62 1.20 1.87 3.17
CA VAL A 62 2.35 2.78 3.24
C VAL A 62 1.92 4.01 4.03
N ILE A 63 2.49 4.18 5.22
CA ILE A 63 2.25 5.32 6.07
C ILE A 63 3.20 6.44 5.66
N VAL A 64 2.65 7.53 5.14
CA VAL A 64 3.43 8.68 4.66
C VAL A 64 3.66 9.65 5.81
N VAL A 65 4.94 9.98 6.06
CA VAL A 65 5.37 10.87 7.13
C VAL A 65 6.08 12.08 6.53
N ASP A 66 5.81 13.27 7.04
CA ASP A 66 6.48 14.49 6.58
C ASP A 66 7.92 14.54 7.10
N GLY A 67 8.90 14.70 6.20
CA GLY A 67 10.32 14.74 6.54
C GLY A 67 10.74 15.94 7.39
N LYS A 68 9.97 17.02 7.38
CA LYS A 68 10.19 18.22 8.17
C LYS A 68 9.46 18.17 9.51
N ALA A 69 8.15 17.92 9.50
CA ALA A 69 7.34 17.83 10.71
C ALA A 69 7.72 16.61 11.57
N GLY A 70 8.02 15.50 10.92
CA GLY A 70 8.30 14.24 11.60
C GLY A 70 7.04 13.47 11.94
N MET A 71 7.12 12.64 12.98
CA MET A 71 5.99 11.85 13.45
C MET A 71 4.95 12.75 14.13
N GLU A 72 3.70 12.62 13.70
CA GLU A 72 2.55 13.36 14.23
C GLU A 72 1.48 12.37 14.72
N VAL A 73 0.45 12.87 15.41
CA VAL A 73 -0.69 12.04 15.89
C VAL A 73 -1.32 11.22 14.76
N GLY A 74 -1.41 11.79 13.54
CA GLY A 74 -1.91 11.07 12.37
C GLY A 74 -1.09 9.83 12.00
N THR A 75 0.23 9.87 12.26
CA THR A 75 1.12 8.71 12.04
C THR A 75 0.80 7.57 13.01
N GLU A 76 0.55 7.89 14.28
CA GLU A 76 0.18 6.91 15.32
C GLU A 76 -1.18 6.27 15.01
N LEU A 77 -2.19 7.09 14.66
CA LEU A 77 -3.51 6.59 14.30
C LEU A 77 -3.48 5.73 13.03
N ALA A 78 -2.71 6.11 12.01
CA ALA A 78 -2.55 5.29 10.81
C ALA A 78 -1.90 3.94 11.14
N TRP A 79 -0.89 3.94 12.02
CA TRP A 79 -0.28 2.71 12.51
C TRP A 79 -1.31 1.81 13.21
N ASP A 80 -2.13 2.36 14.12
CA ASP A 80 -3.12 1.61 14.88
C ASP A 80 -4.16 0.96 13.96
N TYR A 81 -4.73 1.69 13.02
CA TYR A 81 -5.68 1.15 12.03
C TYR A 81 -5.09 -0.04 11.25
N VAL A 82 -3.83 0.08 10.83
CA VAL A 82 -3.16 -0.97 10.06
C VAL A 82 -2.80 -2.16 10.95
N ALA A 83 -2.37 -1.92 12.19
CA ALA A 83 -2.00 -2.95 13.16
C ALA A 83 -3.21 -3.78 13.62
N GLU A 84 -4.35 -3.14 13.88
CA GLU A 84 -5.61 -3.83 14.24
C GLU A 84 -6.07 -4.79 13.13
N ASN A 85 -5.87 -4.42 11.87
CA ASN A 85 -6.20 -5.24 10.72
C ASN A 85 -5.10 -6.26 10.35
N LYS A 86 -3.96 -6.25 11.04
CA LYS A 86 -2.83 -7.17 10.85
C LYS A 86 -2.32 -7.22 9.42
N ILE A 87 -2.34 -6.08 8.72
CA ILE A 87 -1.77 -5.99 7.38
C ILE A 87 -0.32 -5.50 7.43
N PRO A 88 0.55 -5.99 6.55
CA PRO A 88 1.91 -5.49 6.39
C PRO A 88 1.94 -3.99 6.14
N LYS A 89 2.96 -3.32 6.66
CA LYS A 89 3.07 -1.87 6.56
C LYS A 89 4.51 -1.43 6.30
N ALA A 90 4.63 -0.24 5.75
CA ALA A 90 5.90 0.45 5.53
C ALA A 90 5.75 1.93 5.86
N PHE A 91 6.85 2.61 6.12
CA PHE A 91 6.89 4.07 6.19
C PHE A 91 7.53 4.66 4.95
N PHE A 92 6.99 5.78 4.48
CA PHE A 92 7.62 6.62 3.47
C PHE A 92 7.78 8.03 4.01
N ILE A 93 9.02 8.42 4.31
CA ILE A 93 9.35 9.78 4.76
C ILE A 93 9.45 10.65 3.51
N ASN A 94 8.49 11.54 3.34
CA ASN A 94 8.30 12.36 2.15
C ASN A 94 8.93 13.76 2.29
N ARG A 95 8.95 14.52 1.20
CA ARG A 95 9.35 15.94 1.11
C ARG A 95 10.86 16.19 1.27
N PHE A 96 11.71 15.30 0.80
CA PHE A 96 13.15 15.54 0.77
C PHE A 96 13.61 16.59 -0.26
N ASP A 97 12.69 17.21 -0.96
CA ASP A 97 12.87 18.47 -1.70
C ASP A 97 12.80 19.71 -0.80
N ASP A 98 12.33 19.59 0.44
CA ASP A 98 12.36 20.67 1.45
C ASP A 98 13.73 20.66 2.19
N PRO A 99 14.41 21.82 2.30
CA PRO A 99 15.70 21.90 2.99
C PRO A 99 15.63 21.61 4.49
N ASP A 100 14.45 21.61 5.09
CA ASP A 100 14.24 21.31 6.51
C ASP A 100 13.88 19.83 6.76
N ALA A 101 13.88 18.98 5.73
CA ALA A 101 13.60 17.55 5.89
C ALA A 101 14.79 16.79 6.46
N HIS A 102 14.61 16.05 7.57
CA HIS A 102 15.68 15.37 8.29
C HIS A 102 15.40 13.87 8.48
N PHE A 103 16.02 13.02 7.65
CA PHE A 103 15.84 11.56 7.73
C PHE A 103 16.17 11.00 9.12
N GLY A 104 17.35 11.28 9.65
CA GLY A 104 17.80 10.71 10.93
C GLY A 104 16.87 11.04 12.09
N LYS A 105 16.40 12.27 12.17
CA LYS A 105 15.44 12.71 13.21
C LYS A 105 14.12 11.92 13.11
N VAL A 106 13.52 11.90 11.92
CA VAL A 106 12.22 11.24 11.71
C VAL A 106 12.33 9.73 11.88
N TYR A 107 13.37 9.11 11.32
CA TYR A 107 13.63 7.69 11.51
C TYR A 107 13.78 7.32 13.00
N THR A 108 14.55 8.11 13.77
CA THR A 108 14.70 7.87 15.21
C THR A 108 13.36 7.93 15.93
N GLN A 109 12.52 8.92 15.65
CA GLN A 109 11.18 9.01 16.24
C GLN A 109 10.34 7.77 15.95
N LEU A 110 10.33 7.29 14.69
CA LEU A 110 9.58 6.10 14.29
C LEU A 110 10.13 4.84 14.97
N HIS A 111 11.45 4.69 15.00
CA HIS A 111 12.09 3.53 15.60
C HIS A 111 11.90 3.49 17.13
N GLU A 112 12.05 4.60 17.84
CA GLU A 112 11.80 4.70 19.29
C GLU A 112 10.33 4.42 19.63
N LYS A 113 9.39 4.86 18.81
CA LYS A 113 7.96 4.67 19.07
C LYS A 113 7.46 3.26 18.75
N PHE A 114 7.90 2.70 17.61
CA PHE A 114 7.34 1.45 17.07
C PHE A 114 8.31 0.26 17.17
N GLY A 115 9.51 0.48 17.65
CA GLY A 115 10.48 -0.57 17.98
C GLY A 115 11.37 -1.02 16.83
N VAL A 116 12.17 -2.04 17.09
CA VAL A 116 13.23 -2.56 16.21
C VAL A 116 12.74 -3.13 14.88
N ALA A 117 11.48 -3.52 14.79
CA ALA A 117 10.84 -3.91 13.53
C ALA A 117 10.92 -2.80 12.46
N VAL A 118 10.95 -1.53 12.87
CA VAL A 118 11.06 -0.36 11.98
C VAL A 118 12.52 -0.18 11.58
N CYS A 119 12.87 -0.53 10.35
CA CYS A 119 14.24 -0.50 9.85
C CYS A 119 14.39 0.25 8.52
N PRO A 120 15.51 0.93 8.28
CA PRO A 120 15.73 1.67 7.05
C PRO A 120 16.12 0.70 5.93
N VAL A 121 15.36 0.69 4.84
CA VAL A 121 15.73 -0.04 3.61
C VAL A 121 16.35 0.89 2.60
N GLN A 122 15.97 2.16 2.67
CA GLN A 122 16.47 3.22 1.79
C GLN A 122 16.74 4.49 2.59
N ILE A 123 17.85 5.15 2.28
CA ILE A 123 18.22 6.44 2.90
C ILE A 123 18.55 7.50 1.85
N PRO A 124 18.28 8.80 2.11
CA PRO A 124 18.74 9.88 1.24
C PRO A 124 20.24 10.11 1.39
N LEU A 125 20.90 10.39 0.26
CA LEU A 125 22.31 10.76 0.19
C LEU A 125 22.43 12.23 -0.21
N GLY A 126 23.22 13.00 0.52
CA GLY A 126 23.36 14.44 0.40
C GLY A 126 22.75 15.18 1.58
N GLU A 127 22.80 16.49 1.52
CA GLU A 127 22.23 17.38 2.54
C GLU A 127 20.78 17.74 2.19
N PRO A 128 19.95 18.07 3.18
CA PRO A 128 18.59 18.57 2.95
C PRO A 128 18.58 19.70 1.92
N GLY A 129 17.65 19.66 0.97
CA GLY A 129 17.57 20.60 -0.16
C GLY A 129 18.59 20.33 -1.29
N ASN A 130 19.58 19.46 -1.08
CA ASN A 130 20.58 19.09 -2.10
C ASN A 130 20.84 17.58 -2.09
N ILE A 131 19.77 16.81 -2.29
CA ILE A 131 19.84 15.36 -2.34
C ILE A 131 20.52 14.92 -3.64
N LYS A 132 21.55 14.07 -3.52
CA LYS A 132 22.29 13.48 -4.65
C LYS A 132 21.64 12.22 -5.21
N GLY A 133 20.93 11.50 -4.36
CA GLY A 133 20.23 10.25 -4.68
C GLY A 133 19.75 9.54 -3.44
N PHE A 134 19.29 8.33 -3.60
CA PHE A 134 18.79 7.47 -2.52
C PHE A 134 19.51 6.12 -2.57
N ALA A 135 20.11 5.72 -1.45
CA ALA A 135 20.79 4.44 -1.35
C ALA A 135 19.82 3.34 -0.94
N ASN A 136 19.76 2.26 -1.73
CA ASN A 136 19.20 0.99 -1.31
C ASN A 136 20.26 0.25 -0.48
N LEU A 137 19.94 -0.05 0.77
CA LEU A 137 20.90 -0.60 1.72
C LEU A 137 21.20 -2.09 1.55
N ILE A 138 20.33 -2.83 0.83
CA ILE A 138 20.56 -4.24 0.49
C ILE A 138 21.35 -4.36 -0.80
N GLU A 139 20.99 -3.59 -1.81
CA GLU A 139 21.67 -3.62 -3.11
C GLU A 139 23.01 -2.88 -3.10
N GLU A 140 23.20 -1.98 -2.14
CA GLU A 140 24.36 -1.07 -2.05
C GLU A 140 24.55 -0.22 -3.31
N LEU A 141 23.42 0.20 -3.91
CA LEU A 141 23.37 1.07 -5.06
C LEU A 141 22.63 2.37 -4.73
N MET A 142 23.10 3.46 -5.33
CA MET A 142 22.39 4.73 -5.32
C MET A 142 21.45 4.83 -6.52
N TYR A 143 20.21 5.25 -6.29
CA TYR A 143 19.22 5.50 -7.33
C TYR A 143 18.90 6.99 -7.44
N THR A 144 18.82 7.46 -8.68
CA THR A 144 18.40 8.82 -9.02
C THR A 144 17.29 8.80 -10.06
N TYR A 145 16.40 9.76 -10.01
CA TYR A 145 15.37 9.93 -11.03
C TYR A 145 15.84 10.93 -12.08
N ASP A 146 15.72 10.56 -13.34
CA ASP A 146 16.01 11.42 -14.49
C ASP A 146 14.69 11.90 -15.14
N PRO A 147 14.31 13.17 -14.96
CA PRO A 147 13.07 13.70 -15.54
C PRO A 147 13.06 13.69 -17.06
N ALA A 148 14.22 13.79 -17.71
CA ALA A 148 14.32 13.84 -19.17
C ALA A 148 13.96 12.52 -19.82
N SER A 149 14.38 11.40 -19.22
CA SER A 149 14.06 10.05 -19.70
C SER A 149 12.87 9.42 -18.95
N ASN A 150 12.31 10.09 -17.94
CA ASN A 150 11.26 9.56 -17.05
C ASN A 150 11.63 8.17 -16.51
N SER A 151 12.88 8.01 -16.06
CA SER A 151 13.40 6.73 -15.61
C SER A 151 14.33 6.88 -14.41
N TYR A 152 14.61 5.78 -13.74
CA TYR A 152 15.59 5.72 -12.66
C TYR A 152 16.93 5.20 -13.19
N LYS A 153 18.02 5.78 -12.69
CA LYS A 153 19.40 5.36 -12.95
C LYS A 153 20.02 4.87 -11.66
N SER A 154 20.77 3.77 -11.74
CA SER A 154 21.59 3.26 -10.64
C SER A 154 23.06 3.63 -10.83
N ALA A 155 23.74 3.83 -9.72
CA ALA A 155 25.19 4.07 -9.65
C ALA A 155 25.76 3.50 -8.36
N PRO A 156 27.08 3.23 -8.31
CA PRO A 156 27.76 2.93 -7.05
C PRO A 156 27.58 4.07 -6.04
N ILE A 157 27.52 3.73 -4.76
CA ILE A 157 27.45 4.73 -3.69
C ILE A 157 28.80 5.47 -3.61
N PRO A 158 28.79 6.81 -3.70
CA PRO A 158 30.02 7.59 -3.55
C PRO A 158 30.69 7.38 -2.19
N ASP A 159 32.03 7.41 -2.16
CA ASP A 159 32.82 7.14 -0.95
C ASP A 159 32.48 8.07 0.22
N GLU A 160 32.13 9.31 -0.07
CA GLU A 160 31.71 10.31 0.94
C GLU A 160 30.50 9.90 1.75
N PHE A 161 29.67 8.96 1.26
CA PHE A 161 28.46 8.48 1.95
C PHE A 161 28.63 7.09 2.59
N ARG A 162 29.77 6.42 2.43
CA ARG A 162 29.98 5.04 2.91
C ARG A 162 29.75 4.89 4.40
N GLU A 163 30.28 5.77 5.21
CA GLU A 163 30.10 5.72 6.67
C GLU A 163 28.62 5.79 7.05
N ARG A 164 27.88 6.72 6.43
CA ARG A 164 26.44 6.87 6.64
C ARG A 164 25.67 5.61 6.21
N VAL A 165 25.99 5.05 5.06
CA VAL A 165 25.36 3.82 4.55
C VAL A 165 25.67 2.65 5.47
N THR A 166 26.93 2.47 5.90
CA THR A 166 27.32 1.40 6.84
C THR A 166 26.55 1.48 8.15
N LYS A 167 26.40 2.68 8.71
CA LYS A 167 25.62 2.90 9.93
C LYS A 167 24.17 2.42 9.79
N TYR A 168 23.46 2.88 8.76
CA TYR A 168 22.04 2.52 8.57
C TYR A 168 21.86 1.08 8.10
N ARG A 169 22.82 0.54 7.35
CA ARG A 169 22.84 -0.89 7.00
C ARG A 169 22.98 -1.76 8.25
N GLY A 170 23.78 -1.37 9.22
CA GLY A 170 23.85 -2.06 10.52
C GLY A 170 22.48 -2.15 11.20
N MET A 171 21.72 -1.05 11.22
CA MET A 171 20.36 -1.04 11.78
C MET A 171 19.38 -1.93 11.00
N LEU A 172 19.48 -1.97 9.66
CA LEU A 172 18.69 -2.88 8.83
C LEU A 172 19.02 -4.33 9.16
N TYR A 173 20.30 -4.68 9.25
CA TYR A 173 20.74 -6.05 9.50
C TYR A 173 20.43 -6.52 10.92
N GLU A 174 20.42 -5.62 11.91
CA GLU A 174 19.93 -5.90 13.26
C GLU A 174 18.44 -6.33 13.25
N SER A 175 17.59 -5.63 12.49
CA SER A 175 16.17 -5.99 12.35
C SER A 175 16.00 -7.30 11.56
N ILE A 176 16.76 -7.50 10.50
CA ILE A 176 16.75 -8.75 9.71
C ILE A 176 17.20 -9.93 10.59
N ALA A 177 18.21 -9.78 11.42
CA ALA A 177 18.71 -10.83 12.30
C ALA A 177 17.62 -11.36 13.26
N GLN A 178 16.67 -10.51 13.65
CA GLN A 178 15.58 -10.93 14.56
C GLN A 178 14.52 -11.83 13.92
N THR A 179 14.53 -12.00 12.60
CA THR A 179 13.53 -12.83 11.91
C THR A 179 13.80 -14.33 12.00
N SER A 180 15.01 -14.76 12.34
CA SER A 180 15.33 -16.18 12.54
C SER A 180 16.50 -16.39 13.51
N GLU A 181 16.52 -17.54 14.20
CA GLU A 181 17.61 -17.91 15.11
C GLU A 181 18.97 -17.99 14.37
N GLU A 182 18.99 -18.54 13.15
CA GLU A 182 20.21 -18.65 12.34
C GLU A 182 20.82 -17.27 12.01
N LEU A 183 20.00 -16.32 11.59
CA LEU A 183 20.47 -14.96 11.29
C LEU A 183 20.89 -14.21 12.55
N MET A 184 20.21 -14.48 13.67
CA MET A 184 20.57 -13.92 14.98
C MET A 184 21.96 -14.41 15.43
N GLU A 185 22.24 -15.73 15.29
CA GLU A 185 23.55 -16.29 15.60
C GLU A 185 24.66 -15.70 14.73
N LYS A 186 24.44 -15.58 13.41
CA LYS A 186 25.37 -14.93 12.48
C LYS A 186 25.66 -13.50 12.91
N PHE A 187 24.62 -12.73 13.24
CA PHE A 187 24.77 -11.33 13.63
C PHE A 187 25.59 -11.17 14.92
N PHE A 188 25.34 -12.01 15.95
CA PHE A 188 26.11 -11.97 17.21
C PHE A 188 27.53 -12.45 17.06
N ASN A 189 27.80 -13.39 16.15
CA ASN A 189 29.13 -13.91 15.86
C ASN A 189 29.92 -13.01 14.89
N GLU A 190 29.34 -11.88 14.47
CA GLU A 190 29.89 -11.00 13.44
C GLU A 190 30.15 -11.71 12.09
N GLU A 191 29.40 -12.79 11.83
CA GLU A 191 29.45 -13.50 10.56
C GLU A 191 28.69 -12.74 9.48
N PRO A 192 29.16 -12.74 8.21
CA PRO A 192 28.48 -11.99 7.16
C PRO A 192 27.12 -12.64 6.81
N ILE A 193 26.07 -11.83 6.85
CA ILE A 193 24.77 -12.16 6.25
C ILE A 193 24.85 -11.78 4.79
N SER A 194 24.67 -12.75 3.89
CA SER A 194 24.70 -12.50 2.45
C SER A 194 23.55 -11.61 2.00
N LYS A 195 23.69 -11.03 0.80
CA LYS A 195 22.63 -10.22 0.19
C LYS A 195 21.37 -11.04 -0.04
N GLU A 196 21.52 -12.27 -0.47
CA GLU A 196 20.43 -13.21 -0.74
C GLU A 196 19.66 -13.56 0.55
N GLU A 197 20.37 -13.86 1.64
CA GLU A 197 19.75 -14.09 2.94
C GLU A 197 19.00 -12.85 3.44
N ALA A 198 19.60 -11.68 3.31
CA ALA A 198 18.98 -10.41 3.70
C ALA A 198 17.71 -10.12 2.87
N GLN A 199 17.71 -10.42 1.57
CA GLN A 199 16.54 -10.23 0.70
C GLN A 199 15.40 -11.18 1.08
N VAL A 200 15.70 -12.46 1.35
CA VAL A 200 14.70 -13.45 1.78
C VAL A 200 14.12 -13.05 3.14
N ALA A 201 14.96 -12.73 4.11
CA ALA A 201 14.53 -12.34 5.45
C ALA A 201 13.70 -11.04 5.43
N LEU A 202 14.08 -10.05 4.62
CA LEU A 202 13.28 -8.83 4.42
C LEU A 202 11.92 -9.15 3.80
N HIS A 203 11.88 -10.01 2.77
CA HIS A 203 10.63 -10.44 2.14
C HIS A 203 9.70 -11.10 3.16
N ASP A 204 10.19 -12.12 3.86
CA ASP A 204 9.40 -12.90 4.80
C ASP A 204 8.97 -12.05 6.01
N GLY A 205 9.86 -11.19 6.52
CA GLY A 205 9.58 -10.29 7.62
C GLY A 205 8.54 -9.21 7.26
N ILE A 206 8.54 -8.69 6.04
CA ILE A 206 7.48 -7.79 5.55
C ILE A 206 6.15 -8.56 5.42
N MET A 207 6.18 -9.75 4.83
CA MET A 207 4.99 -10.58 4.65
C MET A 207 4.33 -10.98 5.96
N SER A 208 5.12 -11.29 6.99
CA SER A 208 4.63 -11.62 8.35
C SER A 208 4.24 -10.37 9.15
N GLY A 209 4.74 -9.20 8.78
CA GLY A 209 4.60 -7.95 9.53
C GLY A 209 5.62 -7.77 10.66
N GLU A 210 6.62 -8.64 10.74
CA GLU A 210 7.75 -8.55 11.69
C GLU A 210 8.76 -7.49 11.31
N ILE A 211 8.84 -7.12 10.01
CA ILE A 211 9.66 -6.02 9.52
C ILE A 211 8.76 -4.93 8.94
N VAL A 212 9.06 -3.69 9.31
CA VAL A 212 8.42 -2.48 8.81
C VAL A 212 9.48 -1.61 8.13
N PRO A 213 9.62 -1.72 6.79
CA PRO A 213 10.65 -1.00 6.07
C PRO A 213 10.36 0.49 6.01
N VAL A 214 11.42 1.29 6.12
CA VAL A 214 11.38 2.75 5.99
C VAL A 214 12.06 3.17 4.69
N PHE A 215 11.34 3.94 3.91
CA PHE A 215 11.79 4.58 2.67
C PHE A 215 11.81 6.10 2.83
N ALA A 216 12.51 6.77 1.94
CA ALA A 216 12.57 8.22 1.90
C ALA A 216 12.51 8.74 0.46
N GLY A 217 11.92 9.91 0.27
CA GLY A 217 11.84 10.49 -1.07
C GLY A 217 11.10 11.83 -1.14
N SER A 218 10.76 12.21 -2.35
CA SER A 218 9.90 13.36 -2.64
C SER A 218 8.88 12.96 -3.72
N ALA A 219 7.62 12.93 -3.36
CA ALA A 219 6.54 12.62 -4.30
C ALA A 219 6.45 13.66 -5.44
N THR A 220 6.70 14.95 -5.13
CA THR A 220 6.65 16.04 -6.13
C THR A 220 7.79 15.98 -7.13
N LYS A 221 8.94 15.45 -6.73
CA LYS A 221 10.14 15.28 -7.56
C LYS A 221 10.28 13.88 -8.13
N VAL A 222 9.40 12.95 -7.74
CA VAL A 222 9.48 11.53 -8.11
C VAL A 222 10.78 10.86 -7.61
N TRP A 223 11.36 11.41 -6.54
CA TRP A 223 12.59 10.91 -5.96
C TRP A 223 12.31 9.78 -4.95
N GLY A 224 13.19 8.78 -4.91
CA GLY A 224 13.15 7.70 -3.92
C GLY A 224 12.04 6.66 -4.12
N LEU A 225 11.25 6.74 -5.19
CA LEU A 225 10.13 5.82 -5.42
C LEU A 225 10.56 4.47 -6.03
N TYR A 226 11.77 4.38 -6.63
CA TYR A 226 12.23 3.13 -7.24
C TYR A 226 12.25 1.98 -6.24
N THR A 227 12.99 2.13 -5.15
CA THR A 227 13.13 1.08 -4.13
C THR A 227 11.79 0.74 -3.45
N LEU A 228 10.92 1.74 -3.22
CA LEU A 228 9.58 1.51 -2.71
C LEU A 228 8.76 0.63 -3.66
N LEU A 229 8.72 0.96 -4.95
CA LEU A 229 7.95 0.19 -5.95
C LEU A 229 8.53 -1.22 -6.16
N GLU A 230 9.87 -1.37 -6.15
CA GLU A 230 10.52 -2.69 -6.19
C GLU A 230 10.14 -3.54 -4.96
N THR A 231 10.14 -2.94 -3.76
CA THR A 231 9.74 -3.64 -2.54
C THR A 231 8.24 -3.99 -2.55
N MET A 232 7.39 -3.10 -3.07
CA MET A 232 5.96 -3.40 -3.22
C MET A 232 5.73 -4.62 -4.12
N VAL A 233 6.44 -4.69 -5.25
CA VAL A 233 6.30 -5.81 -6.19
C VAL A 233 6.94 -7.09 -5.66
N GLY A 234 8.10 -6.98 -5.00
CA GLY A 234 8.89 -8.13 -4.56
C GLY A 234 8.52 -8.68 -3.19
N SER A 235 7.98 -7.84 -2.28
CA SER A 235 7.84 -8.22 -0.87
C SER A 235 6.49 -7.91 -0.25
N PHE A 236 5.60 -7.14 -0.89
CA PHE A 236 4.26 -6.93 -0.35
C PHE A 236 3.35 -8.10 -0.75
N PRO A 237 2.38 -8.48 0.12
CA PRO A 237 1.53 -9.62 -0.16
C PRO A 237 0.66 -9.37 -1.39
N THR A 238 0.62 -10.39 -2.23
CA THR A 238 -0.38 -10.48 -3.29
C THR A 238 -1.68 -11.08 -2.73
N PRO A 239 -2.82 -10.91 -3.39
CA PRO A 239 -4.07 -11.53 -2.94
C PRO A 239 -3.95 -13.04 -2.73
N VAL A 240 -3.17 -13.72 -3.59
CA VAL A 240 -2.98 -15.18 -3.54
C VAL A 240 -1.99 -15.61 -2.47
N SER A 241 -0.97 -14.78 -2.17
CA SER A 241 0.00 -15.10 -1.12
C SER A 241 -0.61 -15.10 0.27
N LYS A 242 -1.72 -14.39 0.48
CA LYS A 242 -2.50 -14.39 1.72
C LYS A 242 -3.11 -15.77 2.03
N LYS A 243 -3.32 -16.63 1.04
CA LYS A 243 -3.89 -17.98 1.08
C LYS A 243 -5.31 -18.08 1.61
N GLU A 244 -5.66 -17.36 2.66
CA GLU A 244 -6.97 -17.44 3.33
C GLU A 244 -7.53 -16.05 3.61
N GLU A 245 -8.87 -15.93 3.58
CA GLU A 245 -9.59 -14.72 3.96
C GLU A 245 -10.53 -15.00 5.14
N ARG A 246 -10.68 -14.01 6.03
CA ARG A 246 -11.65 -14.06 7.11
C ARG A 246 -13.04 -13.72 6.58
N VAL A 247 -13.99 -14.54 6.93
CA VAL A 247 -15.40 -14.42 6.52
C VAL A 247 -16.31 -14.70 7.69
N ILE A 248 -17.57 -14.29 7.56
CA ILE A 248 -18.64 -14.58 8.51
C ILE A 248 -19.62 -15.53 7.80
N ASP A 249 -19.96 -16.65 8.43
CA ASP A 249 -20.94 -17.59 7.91
C ASP A 249 -22.38 -17.17 8.16
N ALA A 250 -23.35 -17.99 7.73
CA ALA A 250 -24.77 -17.74 7.92
C ALA A 250 -25.18 -17.65 9.40
N ASP A 251 -24.48 -18.35 10.27
CA ASP A 251 -24.75 -18.39 11.72
C ASP A 251 -24.07 -17.25 12.48
N GLY A 252 -23.30 -16.40 11.78
CA GLY A 252 -22.56 -15.27 12.36
C GLY A 252 -21.20 -15.63 12.94
N ASN A 253 -20.68 -16.83 12.68
CA ASN A 253 -19.38 -17.25 13.17
C ASN A 253 -18.26 -16.84 12.19
N GLU A 254 -17.14 -16.39 12.75
CA GLU A 254 -15.93 -16.15 11.95
C GLU A 254 -15.33 -17.47 11.46
N LYS A 255 -14.97 -17.50 10.18
CA LYS A 255 -14.25 -18.60 9.53
C LYS A 255 -13.10 -18.07 8.68
N LYS A 256 -12.16 -18.93 8.36
CA LYS A 256 -11.17 -18.70 7.32
C LYS A 256 -11.50 -19.59 6.14
N ILE A 257 -11.50 -19.02 4.94
CA ILE A 257 -11.69 -19.74 3.69
C ILE A 257 -10.49 -19.53 2.78
N PRO A 258 -10.11 -20.53 1.97
CA PRO A 258 -9.04 -20.38 1.00
C PRO A 258 -9.42 -19.35 -0.06
N ILE A 259 -8.45 -18.58 -0.52
CA ILE A 259 -8.57 -17.67 -1.66
C ILE A 259 -8.25 -18.49 -2.92
N ASP A 260 -9.22 -18.65 -3.81
CA ASP A 260 -9.05 -19.36 -5.08
C ASP A 260 -9.32 -18.42 -6.27
N PRO A 261 -8.27 -18.02 -7.02
CA PRO A 261 -8.44 -17.18 -8.21
C PRO A 261 -9.27 -17.82 -9.32
N ASN A 262 -9.43 -19.15 -9.31
CA ASN A 262 -10.20 -19.92 -10.29
C ASN A 262 -11.54 -20.42 -9.73
N GLY A 263 -11.84 -20.11 -8.48
CA GLY A 263 -13.08 -20.50 -7.82
C GLY A 263 -14.29 -19.64 -8.20
N ASP A 264 -15.40 -19.84 -7.50
CA ASP A 264 -16.61 -19.06 -7.69
C ASP A 264 -16.37 -17.58 -7.39
N THR A 265 -16.86 -16.73 -8.27
CA THR A 265 -16.69 -15.28 -8.12
C THR A 265 -17.39 -14.76 -6.87
N ALA A 266 -16.62 -14.04 -6.05
CA ALA A 266 -17.15 -13.28 -4.92
C ALA A 266 -16.50 -11.89 -4.89
N ILE A 267 -17.31 -10.85 -4.64
CA ILE A 267 -16.87 -9.47 -4.48
C ILE A 267 -17.36 -8.92 -3.15
N PHE A 268 -16.56 -8.05 -2.56
CA PHE A 268 -16.89 -7.30 -1.35
C PHE A 268 -16.98 -5.81 -1.67
N VAL A 269 -18.13 -5.21 -1.40
CA VAL A 269 -18.39 -3.77 -1.63
C VAL A 269 -17.92 -2.99 -0.42
N PHE A 270 -16.81 -2.29 -0.54
CA PHE A 270 -16.21 -1.55 0.58
C PHE A 270 -16.60 -0.07 0.63
N LYS A 271 -17.16 0.49 -0.48
CA LYS A 271 -17.54 1.89 -0.58
C LYS A 271 -18.66 2.09 -1.58
N THR A 272 -19.59 2.98 -1.27
CA THR A 272 -20.64 3.44 -2.20
C THR A 272 -20.68 4.95 -2.21
N ILE A 273 -20.82 5.53 -3.40
CA ILE A 273 -21.01 6.97 -3.59
C ILE A 273 -22.21 7.25 -4.49
N ALA A 274 -22.82 8.41 -4.33
CA ALA A 274 -23.84 8.92 -5.23
C ALA A 274 -23.20 9.92 -6.20
N ASP A 275 -23.04 9.50 -7.46
CA ASP A 275 -22.54 10.38 -8.51
C ASP A 275 -23.74 11.08 -9.20
N PRO A 276 -23.72 12.42 -9.41
CA PRO A 276 -24.84 13.16 -9.99
C PRO A 276 -25.23 12.72 -11.40
N PHE A 277 -24.29 12.15 -12.16
CA PHE A 277 -24.48 11.77 -13.57
C PHE A 277 -24.68 10.27 -13.75
N VAL A 278 -23.95 9.47 -13.01
CA VAL A 278 -23.94 8.00 -13.15
C VAL A 278 -24.93 7.34 -12.18
N GLY A 279 -25.26 8.02 -11.09
CA GLY A 279 -26.07 7.49 -10.00
C GLY A 279 -25.22 6.78 -8.96
N LYS A 280 -25.80 5.77 -8.28
CA LYS A 280 -25.09 5.00 -7.24
C LYS A 280 -23.93 4.20 -7.86
N MET A 281 -22.73 4.45 -7.39
CA MET A 281 -21.50 3.72 -7.75
C MET A 281 -21.05 2.88 -6.56
N SER A 282 -20.77 1.61 -6.81
CA SER A 282 -20.32 0.64 -5.82
C SER A 282 -18.86 0.26 -6.11
N PHE A 283 -17.97 0.56 -5.19
CA PHE A 283 -16.56 0.18 -5.23
C PHE A 283 -16.39 -1.16 -4.53
N PHE A 284 -15.72 -2.09 -5.18
CA PHE A 284 -15.58 -3.45 -4.67
C PHE A 284 -14.18 -4.01 -4.91
N LYS A 285 -13.82 -4.99 -4.09
CA LYS A 285 -12.68 -5.85 -4.33
C LYS A 285 -13.17 -7.24 -4.74
N VAL A 286 -12.52 -7.84 -5.74
CA VAL A 286 -12.74 -9.25 -6.08
C VAL A 286 -12.02 -10.11 -5.05
N MET A 287 -12.78 -10.79 -4.22
CA MET A 287 -12.26 -11.58 -3.10
C MET A 287 -11.90 -13.00 -3.50
N ASN A 288 -12.62 -13.55 -4.49
CA ASN A 288 -12.43 -14.90 -5.01
C ASN A 288 -12.81 -14.96 -6.48
N GLY A 289 -12.19 -15.85 -7.25
CA GLY A 289 -12.51 -16.08 -8.65
C GLY A 289 -12.17 -14.89 -9.57
N THR A 290 -12.93 -14.79 -10.65
CA THR A 290 -12.81 -13.72 -11.65
C THR A 290 -14.18 -13.15 -11.97
N LEU A 291 -14.37 -11.86 -11.73
CA LEU A 291 -15.57 -11.15 -12.13
C LEU A 291 -15.51 -10.80 -13.61
N LYS A 292 -16.53 -11.17 -14.36
CA LYS A 292 -16.69 -10.79 -15.77
C LYS A 292 -17.89 -9.87 -15.95
N LYS A 293 -17.80 -8.99 -16.95
CA LYS A 293 -18.93 -8.19 -17.40
C LYS A 293 -20.14 -9.06 -17.68
N ASP A 294 -21.32 -8.53 -17.40
CA ASP A 294 -22.62 -9.18 -17.55
C ASP A 294 -22.89 -10.38 -16.63
N MET A 295 -21.96 -10.76 -15.74
CA MET A 295 -22.27 -11.75 -14.71
C MET A 295 -23.42 -11.31 -13.81
N VAL A 296 -24.20 -12.28 -13.35
CA VAL A 296 -25.23 -12.10 -12.35
C VAL A 296 -24.71 -12.68 -11.03
N LEU A 297 -24.66 -11.84 -10.00
CA LEU A 297 -24.23 -12.23 -8.66
C LEU A 297 -25.39 -12.06 -7.69
N ARG A 298 -25.48 -12.95 -6.71
CA ARG A 298 -26.44 -12.85 -5.61
C ARG A 298 -25.84 -12.00 -4.48
N ASN A 299 -26.54 -10.99 -4.04
CA ASN A 299 -26.21 -10.28 -2.81
C ASN A 299 -26.55 -11.18 -1.61
N VAL A 300 -25.56 -11.52 -0.81
CA VAL A 300 -25.72 -12.47 0.31
C VAL A 300 -26.66 -11.91 1.40
N THR A 301 -26.62 -10.60 1.62
CA THR A 301 -27.43 -9.93 2.64
C THR A 301 -28.92 -9.88 2.27
N THR A 302 -29.22 -9.54 1.03
CA THR A 302 -30.61 -9.31 0.56
C THR A 302 -31.21 -10.52 -0.17
N GLY A 303 -30.39 -11.47 -0.61
CA GLY A 303 -30.79 -12.59 -1.47
C GLY A 303 -31.07 -12.19 -2.92
N ILE A 304 -31.04 -10.89 -3.25
CA ILE A 304 -31.40 -10.37 -4.56
C ILE A 304 -30.25 -10.56 -5.57
N GLN A 305 -30.59 -10.90 -6.80
CA GLN A 305 -29.64 -10.98 -7.89
C GLN A 305 -29.37 -9.61 -8.50
N GLU A 306 -28.09 -9.29 -8.68
CA GLU A 306 -27.60 -8.06 -9.29
C GLU A 306 -26.77 -8.38 -10.54
N LYS A 307 -27.03 -7.68 -11.64
CA LYS A 307 -26.28 -7.86 -12.89
C LYS A 307 -25.14 -6.87 -12.96
N MET A 308 -23.92 -7.37 -13.16
CA MET A 308 -22.68 -6.59 -13.34
C MET A 308 -22.54 -6.10 -14.79
N SER A 309 -23.50 -5.30 -15.25
CA SER A 309 -23.64 -4.88 -16.65
C SER A 309 -22.43 -4.15 -17.20
N ARG A 310 -21.79 -3.33 -16.38
CA ARG A 310 -20.52 -2.65 -16.70
C ARG A 310 -19.62 -2.68 -15.46
N ILE A 311 -18.36 -2.94 -15.69
CA ILE A 311 -17.33 -2.92 -14.67
C ILE A 311 -16.17 -2.01 -15.12
N TYR A 312 -15.65 -1.21 -14.22
CA TYR A 312 -14.58 -0.25 -14.52
C TYR A 312 -13.44 -0.36 -13.54
N ILE A 313 -12.27 0.07 -13.99
CA ILE A 313 -11.18 0.49 -13.13
C ILE A 313 -11.26 2.02 -13.04
N MET A 314 -11.17 2.57 -11.83
CA MET A 314 -11.05 4.02 -11.63
C MET A 314 -9.58 4.41 -11.55
N ARG A 315 -9.23 5.50 -12.24
CA ARG A 315 -7.97 6.21 -12.07
C ARG A 315 -8.27 7.66 -11.73
N GLY A 316 -8.38 7.95 -10.44
CA GLY A 316 -9.00 9.17 -9.98
C GLY A 316 -10.42 9.30 -10.54
N LYS A 317 -10.73 10.39 -11.22
CA LYS A 317 -12.04 10.63 -11.88
C LYS A 317 -12.26 9.79 -13.15
N LYS A 318 -11.20 9.29 -13.76
CA LYS A 318 -11.29 8.59 -15.05
C LYS A 318 -11.79 7.16 -14.88
N GLN A 319 -12.91 6.83 -15.55
CA GLN A 319 -13.44 5.48 -15.66
C GLN A 319 -12.82 4.78 -16.87
N ILE A 320 -12.35 3.55 -16.67
CA ILE A 320 -11.77 2.70 -17.70
C ILE A 320 -12.59 1.41 -17.73
N ASP A 321 -13.38 1.20 -18.79
CA ASP A 321 -14.16 -0.03 -18.97
C ASP A 321 -13.23 -1.24 -19.10
N VAL A 322 -13.60 -2.34 -18.45
CA VAL A 322 -12.91 -3.63 -18.54
C VAL A 322 -13.90 -4.77 -18.69
N ASP A 323 -13.47 -5.86 -19.31
CA ASP A 323 -14.31 -7.05 -19.51
C ASP A 323 -14.22 -8.03 -18.33
N ALA A 324 -13.14 -7.99 -17.57
CA ALA A 324 -12.92 -8.85 -16.41
C ALA A 324 -12.01 -8.19 -15.36
N LEU A 325 -12.18 -8.63 -14.11
CA LEU A 325 -11.34 -8.29 -12.96
C LEU A 325 -11.02 -9.57 -12.19
N CYS A 326 -9.73 -9.83 -11.95
CA CYS A 326 -9.27 -11.02 -11.26
C CYS A 326 -9.31 -10.85 -9.75
N CYS A 327 -9.19 -11.97 -9.04
CA CYS A 327 -9.04 -12.00 -7.58
C CYS A 327 -7.97 -10.99 -7.11
N GLY A 328 -8.34 -10.14 -6.15
CA GLY A 328 -7.53 -9.04 -5.62
C GLY A 328 -7.66 -7.71 -6.35
N ASP A 329 -8.24 -7.69 -7.53
CA ASP A 329 -8.52 -6.43 -8.23
C ASP A 329 -9.58 -5.60 -7.53
N ILE A 330 -9.40 -4.28 -7.64
CA ILE A 330 -10.39 -3.31 -7.20
C ILE A 330 -11.09 -2.75 -8.45
N GLY A 331 -12.40 -2.80 -8.41
CA GLY A 331 -13.25 -2.31 -9.48
C GLY A 331 -14.40 -1.47 -8.97
N VAL A 332 -15.13 -0.92 -9.93
CA VAL A 332 -16.33 -0.13 -9.68
C VAL A 332 -17.42 -0.56 -10.65
N THR A 333 -18.65 -0.59 -10.18
CA THR A 333 -19.83 -0.74 -11.01
C THR A 333 -20.89 0.27 -10.60
N ALA A 334 -21.82 0.55 -11.51
CA ALA A 334 -22.90 1.49 -11.24
C ALA A 334 -24.26 0.81 -11.24
N LYS A 335 -25.24 1.46 -10.61
CA LYS A 335 -26.65 1.08 -10.66
C LYS A 335 -27.01 -0.23 -9.98
N LEU A 336 -26.22 -0.71 -9.01
CA LEU A 336 -26.66 -1.77 -8.13
C LEU A 336 -27.65 -1.19 -7.10
N ILE A 337 -28.93 -1.45 -7.31
CA ILE A 337 -30.01 -0.81 -6.52
C ILE A 337 -30.07 -1.41 -5.11
N ASN A 338 -29.91 -2.74 -5.01
CA ASN A 338 -30.09 -3.49 -3.77
C ASN A 338 -28.77 -3.85 -3.08
N THR A 339 -27.70 -3.10 -3.38
CA THR A 339 -26.37 -3.35 -2.84
C THR A 339 -25.84 -2.12 -2.13
N ASN A 340 -25.34 -2.29 -0.93
CA ASN A 340 -24.78 -1.24 -0.08
C ASN A 340 -23.31 -1.53 0.30
N THR A 341 -22.69 -0.58 0.96
CA THR A 341 -21.36 -0.78 1.58
C THR A 341 -21.44 -1.94 2.57
N ASN A 342 -20.42 -2.77 2.62
CA ASN A 342 -20.26 -4.02 3.37
C ASN A 342 -21.07 -5.21 2.83
N ASP A 343 -21.72 -5.10 1.70
CA ASP A 343 -22.38 -6.25 1.07
C ASP A 343 -21.37 -7.15 0.35
N THR A 344 -21.64 -8.44 0.42
CA THR A 344 -20.96 -9.47 -0.38
C THR A 344 -21.87 -9.92 -1.51
N LEU A 345 -21.36 -9.94 -2.74
CA LEU A 345 -22.04 -10.51 -3.90
C LEU A 345 -21.27 -11.72 -4.39
N THR A 346 -21.97 -12.82 -4.67
CA THR A 346 -21.32 -14.09 -5.07
C THR A 346 -22.08 -14.81 -6.18
N ALA A 347 -21.34 -15.58 -6.99
CA ALA A 347 -21.89 -16.51 -7.97
C ALA A 347 -22.29 -17.86 -7.34
N SER A 348 -21.79 -18.15 -6.13
CA SER A 348 -22.09 -19.40 -5.44
C SER A 348 -23.40 -19.33 -4.63
N ALA A 349 -23.88 -20.51 -4.19
CA ALA A 349 -25.00 -20.61 -3.26
C ALA A 349 -24.59 -20.35 -1.79
N SER A 350 -23.33 -20.11 -1.52
CA SER A 350 -22.79 -19.90 -0.18
C SER A 350 -23.30 -18.59 0.45
N ASP A 351 -23.63 -18.63 1.74
CA ASP A 351 -24.04 -17.46 2.54
C ASP A 351 -22.88 -16.84 3.34
N ILE A 352 -21.68 -16.94 2.78
CA ILE A 352 -20.46 -16.36 3.34
C ILE A 352 -20.43 -14.85 3.06
N ARG A 353 -20.13 -14.06 4.09
CA ARG A 353 -19.91 -12.60 4.00
C ARG A 353 -18.46 -12.26 4.33
N TYR A 354 -17.86 -11.43 3.47
CA TYR A 354 -16.51 -10.90 3.67
C TYR A 354 -16.47 -9.69 4.60
#